data_3583ed2385dc698c4a81e9e53bbcbc76
#
_entry.id   3583ed2385dc698c4a81e9e53bbcbc76
#
_cell.length_a   1.000
_cell.length_b   1.000
_cell.length_c   1.000
_cell.angle_alpha   90.00
_cell.angle_beta   90.00
_cell.angle_gamma   90.00
#
_symmetry.space_group_name_H-M   'P 1'
#
loop_
_entity.id
_entity.type
_entity.pdbx_description
1 polymer ?
#
loop_
_entity_poly.entity_id
_entity_poly.type
_entity_poly.pdbx_seq_one_letter_code
_entity_poly.pdbx_strand_id
1 'polypeptide(L)'
;MSALPIETTDAACSERDSQLGIPGVTFTSLGVPAEMAAVLASAGITTPFPIQALTLPDALAGRDVLGRGRTGSGKTLAFCIPLVATLAGGHTMACRPRGLVLVPTRELANQVHAVLLPLARAAGLSAVTVFGGSPQSRQVAALRARADIVVACPGRLADLIGQGHCELGDVEVTVVDEADHMADLGFLPVVRRLLDATPPGGQRMLFSATLDKDVDVLVRRFLHNPARHSADAVAAAPAAMVHHLITVTPADRAGVIAVLAGGKNRSLIFTRTRRSAERLARQLAAARIPAAELHGNLGQGARERNLASFASGAAQVLVATDIAARGIHVDGIGLVIHADPPAEHKAYLHRSGRTARAGASGVVITLQTPSQAADVRALMRRANVTALTATAHPGSPLLRTIAGEPAERAALPTRHRAPEPAEVAHLATGRAAAAMSAQHRGRRKR
;
A
#
# COMPACT_ATOMS: atom_id res chain seq x y z
N MET A 1 20.00 30.52 -26.19
CA MET A 1 19.87 29.57 -25.08
C MET A 1 18.41 29.64 -24.62
N SER A 2 17.60 28.75 -25.17
CA SER A 2 16.15 28.74 -24.92
C SER A 2 15.84 27.50 -24.06
N ALA A 3 15.32 27.72 -22.89
CA ALA A 3 14.89 26.66 -21.98
C ALA A 3 13.54 26.12 -22.46
N LEU A 4 13.46 24.81 -22.67
CA LEU A 4 12.21 24.09 -22.92
C LEU A 4 11.43 23.92 -21.60
N PRO A 5 10.11 24.08 -21.60
CA PRO A 5 9.29 23.84 -20.40
C PRO A 5 9.12 22.34 -20.15
N ILE A 6 9.29 21.95 -18.90
CA ILE A 6 8.94 20.62 -18.40
C ILE A 6 7.41 20.57 -18.32
N GLU A 7 6.77 19.89 -19.26
CA GLU A 7 5.33 19.59 -19.20
C GLU A 7 5.07 18.57 -18.10
N THR A 8 4.25 18.97 -17.16
CA THR A 8 3.86 18.27 -15.96
C THR A 8 2.86 17.14 -16.27
N THR A 9 3.23 15.92 -15.97
CA THR A 9 2.36 14.71 -15.95
C THR A 9 1.30 14.73 -14.85
N ASP A 10 1.21 15.80 -14.05
CA ASP A 10 0.26 15.93 -12.93
C ASP A 10 -1.18 16.28 -13.34
N ALA A 11 -1.38 16.89 -14.49
CA ALA A 11 -2.73 17.31 -14.91
C ALA A 11 -3.67 16.13 -15.23
N ALA A 12 -3.14 15.03 -15.76
CA ALA A 12 -3.94 13.86 -16.14
C ALA A 12 -4.42 13.03 -14.95
N CYS A 13 -3.75 13.12 -13.78
CA CYS A 13 -4.19 12.45 -12.54
C CYS A 13 -5.33 13.23 -11.88
N SER A 14 -5.23 14.57 -11.86
CA SER A 14 -6.22 15.47 -11.27
C SER A 14 -7.58 15.44 -11.99
N GLU A 15 -7.60 15.33 -13.32
CA GLU A 15 -8.85 15.27 -14.08
C GLU A 15 -9.62 13.93 -13.90
N ARG A 16 -8.91 12.82 -13.68
CA ARG A 16 -9.54 11.50 -13.45
C ARG A 16 -10.19 11.38 -12.08
N ASP A 17 -9.58 11.95 -11.04
CA ASP A 17 -10.13 11.95 -9.69
C ASP A 17 -11.41 12.79 -9.60
N SER A 18 -11.52 13.85 -10.39
CA SER A 18 -12.73 14.67 -10.49
C SER A 18 -13.95 13.93 -11.10
N GLN A 19 -13.72 12.88 -11.89
CA GLN A 19 -14.80 12.11 -12.54
C GLN A 19 -15.39 11.02 -11.63
N LEU A 20 -14.73 10.65 -10.53
CA LEU A 20 -15.18 9.60 -9.60
C LEU A 20 -15.92 10.14 -8.39
N GLY A 21 -15.90 11.45 -8.18
CA GLY A 21 -16.60 12.12 -7.10
C GLY A 21 -18.11 12.27 -7.37
N ILE A 22 -18.87 12.62 -6.33
CA ILE A 22 -20.30 12.93 -6.45
C ILE A 22 -20.44 14.38 -6.93
N PRO A 23 -20.97 14.62 -8.15
CA PRO A 23 -21.09 15.97 -8.67
C PRO A 23 -21.91 16.88 -7.74
N GLY A 24 -21.43 18.10 -7.50
CA GLY A 24 -22.11 19.08 -6.66
C GLY A 24 -21.90 18.93 -5.16
N VAL A 25 -21.22 17.87 -4.69
CA VAL A 25 -20.87 17.69 -3.27
C VAL A 25 -19.42 18.11 -3.05
N THR A 26 -19.19 18.97 -2.04
CA THR A 26 -17.85 19.42 -1.63
C THR A 26 -17.52 18.93 -0.24
N PHE A 27 -16.24 18.87 0.14
CA PHE A 27 -15.85 18.51 1.50
C PHE A 27 -16.42 19.47 2.55
N THR A 28 -16.50 20.76 2.26
CA THR A 28 -17.09 21.76 3.15
C THR A 28 -18.59 21.55 3.33
N SER A 29 -19.33 21.15 2.28
CA SER A 29 -20.75 20.83 2.40
C SER A 29 -21.05 19.58 3.24
N LEU A 30 -20.03 18.73 3.45
CA LEU A 30 -20.09 17.56 4.33
C LEU A 30 -19.67 17.86 5.78
N GLY A 31 -19.37 19.12 6.12
CA GLY A 31 -18.96 19.54 7.46
C GLY A 31 -17.44 19.42 7.73
N VAL A 32 -16.62 19.22 6.70
CA VAL A 32 -15.16 19.18 6.86
C VAL A 32 -14.65 20.58 7.20
N PRO A 33 -13.81 20.74 8.25
CA PRO A 33 -13.21 22.02 8.63
C PRO A 33 -12.47 22.70 7.47
N ALA A 34 -12.57 24.04 7.41
CA ALA A 34 -12.05 24.83 6.29
C ALA A 34 -10.54 24.62 6.04
N GLU A 35 -9.75 24.52 7.10
CA GLU A 35 -8.29 24.30 7.03
C GLU A 35 -7.96 22.96 6.38
N MET A 36 -8.72 21.91 6.71
CA MET A 36 -8.53 20.58 6.09
C MET A 36 -9.01 20.57 4.64
N ALA A 37 -10.14 21.22 4.35
CA ALA A 37 -10.64 21.36 2.97
C ALA A 37 -9.62 22.13 2.09
N ALA A 38 -8.95 23.14 2.64
CA ALA A 38 -7.88 23.85 1.94
C ALA A 38 -6.65 22.96 1.65
N VAL A 39 -6.26 22.09 2.60
CA VAL A 39 -5.19 21.09 2.39
C VAL A 39 -5.55 20.14 1.26
N LEU A 40 -6.78 19.61 1.25
CA LEU A 40 -7.27 18.74 0.19
C LEU A 40 -7.28 19.43 -1.17
N ALA A 41 -7.79 20.65 -1.23
CA ALA A 41 -7.82 21.44 -2.46
C ALA A 41 -6.41 21.72 -3.01
N SER A 42 -5.44 22.02 -2.13
CA SER A 42 -4.04 22.22 -2.54
C SER A 42 -3.37 20.96 -3.10
N ALA A 43 -3.88 19.77 -2.70
CA ALA A 43 -3.49 18.48 -3.25
C ALA A 43 -4.30 18.06 -4.48
N GLY A 44 -5.15 18.95 -5.03
CA GLY A 44 -6.01 18.64 -6.17
C GLY A 44 -7.25 17.79 -5.85
N ILE A 45 -7.52 17.53 -4.57
CA ILE A 45 -8.64 16.68 -4.11
C ILE A 45 -9.83 17.61 -3.78
N THR A 46 -10.69 17.85 -4.75
CA THR A 46 -11.80 18.81 -4.63
C THR A 46 -13.17 18.16 -4.42
N THR A 47 -13.34 16.93 -4.91
CA THR A 47 -14.62 16.22 -4.90
C THR A 47 -14.52 14.95 -4.07
N PRO A 48 -15.42 14.73 -3.08
CA PRO A 48 -15.38 13.51 -2.25
C PRO A 48 -15.83 12.29 -3.03
N PHE A 49 -15.18 11.16 -2.77
CA PHE A 49 -15.62 9.86 -3.28
C PHE A 49 -16.90 9.39 -2.56
N PRO A 50 -17.68 8.45 -3.15
CA PRO A 50 -18.92 7.98 -2.58
C PRO A 50 -18.83 7.55 -1.11
N ILE A 51 -17.79 6.79 -0.74
CA ILE A 51 -17.61 6.34 0.65
C ILE A 51 -17.36 7.53 1.60
N GLN A 52 -16.65 8.56 1.14
CA GLN A 52 -16.40 9.77 1.92
C GLN A 52 -17.68 10.57 2.13
N ALA A 53 -18.43 10.80 1.05
CA ALA A 53 -19.70 11.53 1.14
C ALA A 53 -20.72 10.84 2.04
N LEU A 54 -20.72 9.49 2.05
CA LEU A 54 -21.61 8.71 2.91
C LEU A 54 -21.18 8.74 4.39
N THR A 55 -19.89 8.62 4.67
CA THR A 55 -19.41 8.40 6.05
C THR A 55 -19.07 9.68 6.81
N LEU A 56 -18.59 10.73 6.11
CA LEU A 56 -18.10 11.96 6.76
C LEU A 56 -19.14 12.63 7.66
N PRO A 57 -20.43 12.81 7.26
CA PRO A 57 -21.39 13.47 8.12
C PRO A 57 -21.59 12.77 9.47
N ASP A 58 -21.73 11.44 9.46
CA ASP A 58 -21.91 10.65 10.68
C ASP A 58 -20.62 10.60 11.52
N ALA A 59 -19.47 10.44 10.88
CA ALA A 59 -18.18 10.38 11.55
C ALA A 59 -17.80 11.72 12.19
N LEU A 60 -18.05 12.85 11.52
CA LEU A 60 -17.84 14.20 12.08
C LEU A 60 -18.81 14.53 13.22
N ALA A 61 -20.01 13.92 13.22
CA ALA A 61 -20.95 14.00 14.34
C ALA A 61 -20.56 13.11 15.54
N GLY A 62 -19.38 12.46 15.52
CA GLY A 62 -18.89 11.63 16.63
C GLY A 62 -19.51 10.23 16.70
N ARG A 63 -20.31 9.81 15.72
CA ARG A 63 -20.93 8.47 15.69
C ARG A 63 -19.88 7.41 15.33
N ASP A 64 -20.09 6.21 15.85
CA ASP A 64 -19.35 5.04 15.34
C ASP A 64 -19.75 4.76 13.89
N VAL A 65 -18.76 4.38 13.07
CA VAL A 65 -18.97 4.14 11.64
C VAL A 65 -18.47 2.76 11.24
N LEU A 66 -19.30 2.05 10.48
CA LEU A 66 -18.93 0.85 9.75
C LEU A 66 -18.95 1.15 8.25
N GLY A 67 -17.78 1.36 7.68
CA GLY A 67 -17.59 1.66 6.26
C GLY A 67 -17.21 0.43 5.45
N ARG A 68 -18.06 0.02 4.50
CA ARG A 68 -17.73 -1.03 3.54
C ARG A 68 -17.35 -0.42 2.20
N GLY A 69 -16.19 -0.80 1.69
CA GLY A 69 -15.73 -0.36 0.37
C GLY A 69 -14.46 -1.06 -0.05
N ARG A 70 -14.32 -1.28 -1.34
CA ARG A 70 -13.13 -1.91 -1.94
C ARG A 70 -11.88 -1.07 -1.70
N THR A 71 -10.71 -1.67 -1.85
CA THR A 71 -9.43 -0.95 -1.88
C THR A 71 -9.46 0.06 -3.04
N GLY A 72 -9.03 1.31 -2.78
CA GLY A 72 -9.10 2.40 -3.78
C GLY A 72 -10.42 3.17 -3.81
N SER A 73 -11.39 2.89 -2.92
CA SER A 73 -12.65 3.64 -2.81
C SER A 73 -12.53 4.97 -2.04
N GLY A 74 -11.34 5.35 -1.58
CA GLY A 74 -11.14 6.60 -0.83
C GLY A 74 -11.33 6.51 0.69
N LYS A 75 -11.39 5.30 1.28
CA LYS A 75 -11.59 5.08 2.73
C LYS A 75 -10.62 5.85 3.62
N THR A 76 -9.38 6.01 3.20
CA THR A 76 -8.35 6.66 4.01
C THR A 76 -8.74 8.07 4.42
N LEU A 77 -9.21 8.91 3.50
CA LEU A 77 -9.71 10.25 3.83
C LEU A 77 -11.01 10.20 4.63
N ALA A 78 -11.86 9.19 4.40
CA ALA A 78 -13.13 9.03 5.10
C ALA A 78 -12.96 8.87 6.63
N PHE A 79 -11.82 8.33 7.08
CA PHE A 79 -11.52 8.24 8.51
C PHE A 79 -10.44 9.23 8.99
N CYS A 80 -9.48 9.62 8.15
CA CYS A 80 -8.45 10.59 8.56
C CYS A 80 -9.05 11.97 8.89
N ILE A 81 -10.02 12.43 8.10
CA ILE A 81 -10.68 13.73 8.31
C ILE A 81 -11.39 13.80 9.67
N PRO A 82 -12.34 12.91 10.01
CA PRO A 82 -13.02 12.97 11.30
C PRO A 82 -12.07 12.69 12.47
N LEU A 83 -11.10 11.80 12.34
CA LEU A 83 -10.07 11.56 13.34
C LEU A 83 -9.34 12.86 13.71
N VAL A 84 -8.86 13.60 12.72
CA VAL A 84 -8.13 14.86 12.95
C VAL A 84 -9.07 15.94 13.48
N ALA A 85 -10.28 16.06 12.93
CA ALA A 85 -11.27 17.06 13.37
C ALA A 85 -11.66 16.89 14.84
N THR A 86 -11.86 15.64 15.29
CA THR A 86 -12.20 15.35 16.69
C THR A 86 -11.06 15.67 17.66
N LEU A 87 -9.80 15.45 17.24
CA LEU A 87 -8.64 15.66 18.13
C LEU A 87 -8.10 17.07 18.12
N ALA A 88 -8.57 17.96 17.24
CA ALA A 88 -8.09 19.33 17.13
C ALA A 88 -8.26 20.09 18.46
N GLY A 89 -7.26 20.91 18.83
CA GLY A 89 -7.29 21.76 20.04
C GLY A 89 -7.05 21.04 21.36
N GLY A 90 -6.87 19.72 21.39
CA GLY A 90 -6.60 18.97 22.62
C GLY A 90 -5.10 18.86 22.94
N HIS A 91 -4.80 18.35 24.14
CA HIS A 91 -3.42 18.15 24.61
C HIS A 91 -3.09 16.68 24.80
N THR A 92 -1.94 16.25 24.29
CA THR A 92 -1.46 14.89 24.39
C THR A 92 -0.37 14.74 25.43
N MET A 93 -0.45 13.72 26.26
CA MET A 93 0.60 13.37 27.23
C MET A 93 1.65 12.46 26.57
N ALA A 94 2.86 12.46 27.12
CA ALA A 94 3.93 11.59 26.64
C ALA A 94 3.50 10.11 26.73
N CYS A 95 3.74 9.34 25.68
CA CYS A 95 3.39 7.93 25.55
C CYS A 95 1.87 7.61 25.61
N ARG A 96 0.98 8.60 25.53
CA ARG A 96 -0.47 8.45 25.64
C ARG A 96 -1.17 9.12 24.45
N PRO A 97 -1.20 8.48 23.28
CA PRO A 97 -1.87 9.02 22.10
C PRO A 97 -3.37 9.14 22.30
N ARG A 98 -3.98 10.14 21.66
CA ARG A 98 -5.42 10.37 21.65
C ARG A 98 -6.10 9.75 20.43
N GLY A 99 -5.36 9.55 19.35
CA GLY A 99 -5.83 8.88 18.14
C GLY A 99 -5.08 7.59 17.85
N LEU A 100 -5.82 6.54 17.49
CA LEU A 100 -5.25 5.24 17.13
C LEU A 100 -5.81 4.77 15.78
N VAL A 101 -4.92 4.44 14.84
CA VAL A 101 -5.27 3.80 13.57
C VAL A 101 -4.57 2.45 13.50
N LEU A 102 -5.34 1.36 13.46
CA LEU A 102 -4.81 -0.01 13.31
C LEU A 102 -4.90 -0.44 11.86
N VAL A 103 -3.79 -0.90 11.32
CA VAL A 103 -3.66 -1.38 9.93
C VAL A 103 -2.85 -2.68 9.87
N PRO A 104 -3.13 -3.58 8.90
CA PRO A 104 -2.49 -4.90 8.85
C PRO A 104 -1.01 -4.89 8.45
N THR A 105 -0.57 -3.91 7.67
CA THR A 105 0.78 -3.91 7.06
C THR A 105 1.52 -2.60 7.25
N ARG A 106 2.86 -2.68 7.20
CA ARG A 106 3.77 -1.51 7.31
C ARG A 106 3.57 -0.54 6.16
N GLU A 107 3.39 -1.08 4.98
CA GLU A 107 3.16 -0.33 3.75
C GLU A 107 1.89 0.51 3.88
N LEU A 108 0.80 -0.10 4.35
CA LEU A 108 -0.45 0.62 4.59
C LEU A 108 -0.30 1.64 5.73
N ALA A 109 0.47 1.33 6.79
CA ALA A 109 0.75 2.31 7.84
C ALA A 109 1.45 3.57 7.30
N ASN A 110 2.45 3.40 6.43
CA ASN A 110 3.13 4.52 5.79
C ASN A 110 2.20 5.29 4.84
N GLN A 111 1.34 4.60 4.09
CA GLN A 111 0.38 5.24 3.18
C GLN A 111 -0.68 6.04 3.93
N VAL A 112 -1.28 5.45 4.97
CA VAL A 112 -2.24 6.16 5.84
C VAL A 112 -1.57 7.36 6.50
N HIS A 113 -0.35 7.19 7.01
CA HIS A 113 0.40 8.29 7.63
C HIS A 113 0.69 9.42 6.64
N ALA A 114 1.04 9.10 5.39
CA ALA A 114 1.32 10.10 4.35
C ALA A 114 0.07 10.95 4.02
N VAL A 115 -1.12 10.35 4.02
CA VAL A 115 -2.41 11.05 3.83
C VAL A 115 -2.81 11.84 5.08
N LEU A 116 -2.61 11.24 6.26
CA LEU A 116 -2.99 11.81 7.54
C LEU A 116 -2.13 13.04 7.93
N LEU A 117 -0.83 12.97 7.69
CA LEU A 117 0.13 13.95 8.19
C LEU A 117 -0.12 15.40 7.74
N PRO A 118 -0.46 15.70 6.48
CA PRO A 118 -0.82 17.06 6.06
C PRO A 118 -2.06 17.59 6.79
N LEU A 119 -3.09 16.76 6.96
CA LEU A 119 -4.32 17.10 7.70
C LEU A 119 -4.04 17.35 9.18
N ALA A 120 -3.27 16.45 9.81
CA ALA A 120 -2.89 16.57 11.21
C ALA A 120 -2.09 17.87 11.47
N ARG A 121 -1.11 18.19 10.60
CA ARG A 121 -0.32 19.43 10.70
C ARG A 121 -1.17 20.68 10.58
N ALA A 122 -2.16 20.71 9.70
CA ALA A 122 -3.07 21.84 9.57
C ALA A 122 -3.90 22.07 10.85
N ALA A 123 -4.18 21.00 11.60
CA ALA A 123 -4.87 21.06 12.90
C ALA A 123 -3.89 21.19 14.10
N GLY A 124 -2.59 21.39 13.87
CA GLY A 124 -1.59 21.48 14.94
C GLY A 124 -1.28 20.16 15.64
N LEU A 125 -1.63 19.01 15.02
CA LEU A 125 -1.43 17.67 15.58
C LEU A 125 -0.21 16.98 14.97
N SER A 126 0.37 16.05 15.73
CA SER A 126 1.46 15.18 15.33
C SER A 126 0.96 13.74 15.09
N ALA A 127 1.54 13.08 14.09
CA ALA A 127 1.23 11.69 13.79
C ALA A 127 2.51 10.87 13.59
N VAL A 128 2.51 9.64 14.10
CA VAL A 128 3.66 8.73 14.01
C VAL A 128 3.24 7.34 13.59
N THR A 129 4.19 6.60 13.01
CA THR A 129 3.96 5.19 12.64
C THR A 129 4.62 4.24 13.64
N VAL A 130 3.93 3.11 13.95
CA VAL A 130 4.41 2.06 14.85
C VAL A 130 4.26 0.69 14.19
N PHE A 131 5.38 0.10 13.72
CA PHE A 131 5.38 -1.21 13.10
C PHE A 131 6.72 -1.93 13.23
N GLY A 132 6.73 -3.26 13.10
CA GLY A 132 7.93 -4.09 13.19
C GLY A 132 8.89 -3.88 12.02
N GLY A 133 10.17 -4.25 12.19
CA GLY A 133 11.21 -4.20 11.13
C GLY A 133 11.84 -2.82 10.91
N SER A 134 11.48 -1.84 11.73
CA SER A 134 12.19 -0.56 11.87
C SER A 134 12.73 -0.41 13.30
N PRO A 135 13.74 0.44 13.54
CA PRO A 135 14.34 0.60 14.86
C PRO A 135 13.29 1.03 15.90
N GLN A 136 13.17 0.23 16.98
CA GLN A 136 12.20 0.49 18.05
C GLN A 136 12.48 1.81 18.78
N SER A 137 13.77 2.14 18.98
CA SER A 137 14.18 3.35 19.68
C SER A 137 13.60 4.64 19.09
N ARG A 138 13.51 4.70 17.74
CA ARG A 138 12.89 5.86 17.06
C ARG A 138 11.40 5.97 17.35
N GLN A 139 10.69 4.84 17.38
CA GLN A 139 9.26 4.80 17.66
C GLN A 139 8.98 5.19 19.11
N VAL A 140 9.78 4.68 20.06
CA VAL A 140 9.71 5.06 21.48
C VAL A 140 10.00 6.56 21.68
N ALA A 141 11.01 7.10 21.00
CA ALA A 141 11.31 8.52 21.06
C ALA A 141 10.14 9.38 20.54
N ALA A 142 9.51 8.97 19.44
CA ALA A 142 8.36 9.67 18.89
C ALA A 142 7.14 9.64 19.83
N LEU A 143 6.85 8.50 20.48
CA LEU A 143 5.80 8.40 21.49
C LEU A 143 6.07 9.28 22.71
N ARG A 144 7.32 9.31 23.20
CA ARG A 144 7.74 10.20 24.29
C ARG A 144 7.62 11.69 23.93
N ALA A 145 7.76 12.02 22.64
CA ALA A 145 7.60 13.38 22.13
C ALA A 145 6.12 13.80 22.00
N ARG A 146 5.17 13.11 22.66
CA ARG A 146 3.74 13.42 22.72
C ARG A 146 3.06 13.32 21.35
N ALA A 147 3.23 12.18 20.66
CA ALA A 147 2.50 11.92 19.42
C ALA A 147 0.98 11.87 19.68
N ASP A 148 0.22 12.72 18.99
CA ASP A 148 -1.24 12.78 19.12
C ASP A 148 -1.91 11.57 18.50
N ILE A 149 -1.44 11.15 17.32
CA ILE A 149 -2.01 10.08 16.54
C ILE A 149 -0.96 9.00 16.26
N VAL A 150 -1.33 7.76 16.53
CA VAL A 150 -0.49 6.58 16.23
C VAL A 150 -1.14 5.76 15.13
N VAL A 151 -0.44 5.58 14.00
CA VAL A 151 -0.81 4.63 12.95
C VAL A 151 0.02 3.37 13.15
N ALA A 152 -0.60 2.24 13.51
CA ALA A 152 0.11 1.07 13.98
C ALA A 152 -0.26 -0.24 13.30
N CYS A 153 0.75 -1.11 13.15
CA CYS A 153 0.50 -2.54 13.00
C CYS A 153 0.35 -3.17 14.39
N PRO A 154 -0.68 -4.04 14.59
CA PRO A 154 -1.07 -4.53 15.91
C PRO A 154 0.05 -5.16 16.74
N GLY A 155 0.91 -6.00 16.13
CA GLY A 155 1.97 -6.72 16.84
C GLY A 155 2.96 -5.79 17.54
N ARG A 156 3.55 -4.83 16.82
CA ARG A 156 4.54 -3.90 17.37
C ARG A 156 3.93 -2.95 18.41
N LEU A 157 2.69 -2.52 18.22
CA LEU A 157 2.03 -1.68 19.22
C LEU A 157 1.81 -2.46 20.51
N ALA A 158 1.35 -3.71 20.44
CA ALA A 158 1.20 -4.58 21.61
C ALA A 158 2.55 -4.81 22.34
N ASP A 159 3.65 -4.98 21.59
CA ASP A 159 5.00 -5.10 22.15
C ASP A 159 5.40 -3.82 22.92
N LEU A 160 5.15 -2.64 22.36
CA LEU A 160 5.48 -1.37 23.00
C LEU A 160 4.64 -1.11 24.25
N ILE A 161 3.36 -1.50 24.24
CA ILE A 161 2.48 -1.44 25.41
C ILE A 161 3.00 -2.39 26.49
N GLY A 162 3.30 -3.63 26.14
CA GLY A 162 3.84 -4.62 27.08
C GLY A 162 5.18 -4.21 27.71
N GLN A 163 5.94 -3.34 27.06
CA GLN A 163 7.20 -2.75 27.56
C GLN A 163 7.01 -1.40 28.28
N GLY A 164 5.78 -0.92 28.47
CA GLY A 164 5.47 0.35 29.13
C GLY A 164 5.85 1.61 28.31
N HIS A 165 5.97 1.49 26.98
CA HIS A 165 6.32 2.61 26.11
C HIS A 165 5.11 3.28 25.45
N CYS A 166 3.92 2.75 25.63
CA CYS A 166 2.65 3.32 25.14
C CYS A 166 1.50 2.87 26.03
N GLU A 167 0.56 3.77 26.28
CA GLU A 167 -0.70 3.51 26.98
C GLU A 167 -1.85 4.01 26.12
N LEU A 168 -2.96 3.27 26.06
CA LEU A 168 -4.11 3.60 25.22
C LEU A 168 -5.30 4.18 25.99
N GLY A 169 -5.13 4.47 27.30
CA GLY A 169 -6.21 4.96 28.17
C GLY A 169 -6.75 6.34 27.81
N ASP A 170 -6.03 7.13 27.01
CA ASP A 170 -6.46 8.48 26.57
C ASP A 170 -6.94 8.50 25.12
N VAL A 171 -7.11 7.34 24.47
CA VAL A 171 -7.56 7.26 23.07
C VAL A 171 -9.03 7.68 22.96
N GLU A 172 -9.29 8.76 22.25
CA GLU A 172 -10.62 9.31 21.98
C GLU A 172 -11.23 8.75 20.71
N VAL A 173 -10.39 8.51 19.69
CA VAL A 173 -10.83 7.99 18.39
C VAL A 173 -9.98 6.79 17.98
N THR A 174 -10.63 5.67 17.67
CA THR A 174 -9.98 4.47 17.15
C THR A 174 -10.48 4.12 15.77
N VAL A 175 -9.56 3.91 14.85
CA VAL A 175 -9.82 3.43 13.48
C VAL A 175 -9.25 2.03 13.30
N VAL A 176 -10.02 1.14 12.70
CA VAL A 176 -9.56 -0.18 12.26
C VAL A 176 -9.76 -0.25 10.75
N ASP A 177 -8.68 -0.20 9.97
CA ASP A 177 -8.74 -0.29 8.51
C ASP A 177 -8.26 -1.65 8.01
N GLU A 178 -8.86 -2.14 6.92
CA GLU A 178 -8.68 -3.48 6.37
C GLU A 178 -8.87 -4.59 7.45
N ALA A 179 -9.97 -4.53 8.19
CA ALA A 179 -10.26 -5.48 9.27
C ALA A 179 -10.31 -6.95 8.80
N ASP A 180 -10.85 -7.21 7.60
CA ASP A 180 -10.84 -8.52 6.97
C ASP A 180 -9.42 -9.02 6.69
N HIS A 181 -8.53 -8.15 6.27
CA HIS A 181 -7.14 -8.50 6.06
C HIS A 181 -6.41 -8.78 7.40
N MET A 182 -6.74 -8.06 8.48
CA MET A 182 -6.22 -8.38 9.81
C MET A 182 -6.72 -9.73 10.30
N ALA A 183 -7.96 -10.13 9.96
CA ALA A 183 -8.49 -11.45 10.22
C ALA A 183 -7.70 -12.54 9.50
N ASP A 184 -7.50 -12.39 8.19
CA ASP A 184 -6.71 -13.32 7.36
C ASP A 184 -5.27 -13.52 7.86
N LEU A 185 -4.66 -12.47 8.45
CA LEU A 185 -3.32 -12.53 9.03
C LEU A 185 -3.28 -13.06 10.47
N GLY A 186 -4.43 -13.39 11.05
CA GLY A 186 -4.53 -13.88 12.43
C GLY A 186 -4.31 -12.81 13.50
N PHE A 187 -4.45 -11.52 13.17
CA PHE A 187 -4.23 -10.42 14.12
C PHE A 187 -5.43 -10.12 15.02
N LEU A 188 -6.60 -10.71 14.79
CA LEU A 188 -7.80 -10.40 15.58
C LEU A 188 -7.63 -10.54 17.10
N PRO A 189 -6.94 -11.57 17.65
CA PRO A 189 -6.72 -11.65 19.10
C PRO A 189 -5.94 -10.46 19.65
N VAL A 190 -4.96 -9.95 18.90
CA VAL A 190 -4.17 -8.77 19.29
C VAL A 190 -4.99 -7.50 19.12
N VAL A 191 -5.72 -7.36 18.01
CA VAL A 191 -6.63 -6.23 17.77
C VAL A 191 -7.65 -6.10 18.89
N ARG A 192 -8.27 -7.20 19.30
CA ARG A 192 -9.23 -7.20 20.43
C ARG A 192 -8.59 -6.68 21.72
N ARG A 193 -7.41 -7.15 22.08
CA ARG A 193 -6.69 -6.67 23.28
C ARG A 193 -6.37 -5.18 23.20
N LEU A 194 -6.00 -4.68 22.03
CA LEU A 194 -5.73 -3.25 21.81
C LEU A 194 -7.02 -2.42 21.96
N LEU A 195 -8.13 -2.88 21.37
CA LEU A 195 -9.42 -2.23 21.50
C LEU A 195 -9.98 -2.27 22.93
N ASP A 196 -9.78 -3.37 23.66
CA ASP A 196 -10.14 -3.49 25.08
C ASP A 196 -9.33 -2.52 25.96
N ALA A 197 -8.12 -2.12 25.54
CA ALA A 197 -7.28 -1.16 26.24
C ALA A 197 -7.63 0.32 25.94
N THR A 198 -8.51 0.58 24.97
CA THR A 198 -9.02 1.94 24.68
C THR A 198 -10.31 2.23 25.47
N PRO A 199 -10.59 3.50 25.83
CA PRO A 199 -11.81 3.86 26.53
C PRO A 199 -13.07 3.40 25.78
N PRO A 200 -14.08 2.86 26.49
CA PRO A 200 -15.31 2.36 25.85
C PRO A 200 -16.16 3.48 25.24
N GLY A 201 -16.05 4.71 25.73
CA GLY A 201 -16.78 5.87 25.22
C GLY A 201 -16.13 6.60 24.04
N GLY A 202 -14.93 6.17 23.60
CA GLY A 202 -14.27 6.75 22.44
C GLY A 202 -14.96 6.35 21.13
N GLN A 203 -14.92 7.25 20.15
CA GLN A 203 -15.47 6.98 18.80
C GLN A 203 -14.70 5.84 18.13
N ARG A 204 -15.41 4.93 17.45
CA ARG A 204 -14.82 3.82 16.71
C ARG A 204 -15.27 3.78 15.26
N MET A 205 -14.30 3.74 14.36
CA MET A 205 -14.54 3.62 12.93
C MET A 205 -13.89 2.34 12.41
N LEU A 206 -14.67 1.48 11.78
CA LEU A 206 -14.17 0.24 11.18
C LEU A 206 -14.41 0.25 9.69
N PHE A 207 -13.35 0.04 8.92
CA PHE A 207 -13.37 -0.04 7.47
C PHE A 207 -12.90 -1.41 6.99
N SER A 208 -13.65 -1.99 6.05
CA SER A 208 -13.34 -3.32 5.49
C SER A 208 -13.88 -3.45 4.07
N ALA A 209 -13.27 -4.28 3.26
CA ALA A 209 -13.82 -4.65 1.96
C ALA A 209 -14.92 -5.70 2.11
N THR A 210 -14.80 -6.60 3.08
CA THR A 210 -15.76 -7.66 3.37
C THR A 210 -16.18 -7.62 4.84
N LEU A 211 -17.43 -8.02 5.10
CA LEU A 211 -17.98 -8.18 6.45
C LEU A 211 -18.24 -9.67 6.71
N ASP A 212 -17.17 -10.42 6.88
CA ASP A 212 -17.27 -11.83 7.24
C ASP A 212 -17.55 -12.04 8.74
N LYS A 213 -17.69 -13.31 9.14
CA LYS A 213 -17.99 -13.66 10.54
C LYS A 213 -16.96 -13.11 11.53
N ASP A 214 -15.72 -13.05 11.13
CA ASP A 214 -14.61 -12.62 12.00
C ASP A 214 -14.61 -11.12 12.21
N VAL A 215 -14.88 -10.35 11.16
CA VAL A 215 -15.08 -8.89 11.23
C VAL A 215 -16.35 -8.55 12.00
N ASP A 216 -17.45 -9.31 11.78
CA ASP A 216 -18.72 -9.10 12.49
C ASP A 216 -18.58 -9.26 14.03
N VAL A 217 -17.70 -10.13 14.49
CA VAL A 217 -17.37 -10.24 15.93
C VAL A 217 -16.76 -8.94 16.47
N LEU A 218 -15.87 -8.29 15.72
CA LEU A 218 -15.31 -6.99 16.14
C LEU A 218 -16.40 -5.91 16.16
N VAL A 219 -17.24 -5.87 15.11
CA VAL A 219 -18.34 -4.89 15.00
C VAL A 219 -19.28 -5.01 16.19
N ARG A 220 -19.77 -6.20 16.48
CA ARG A 220 -20.74 -6.43 17.59
C ARG A 220 -20.16 -6.12 18.97
N ARG A 221 -18.86 -6.38 19.16
CA ARG A 221 -18.22 -6.19 20.48
C ARG A 221 -17.83 -4.74 20.75
N PHE A 222 -17.36 -4.03 19.73
CA PHE A 222 -16.66 -2.76 19.92
C PHE A 222 -17.37 -1.55 19.37
N LEU A 223 -18.29 -1.67 18.41
CA LEU A 223 -19.00 -0.54 17.85
C LEU A 223 -20.39 -0.38 18.53
N HIS A 224 -20.73 0.85 18.87
CA HIS A 224 -21.99 1.20 19.52
C HIS A 224 -22.93 1.86 18.51
N ASN A 225 -24.02 1.17 18.15
CA ASN A 225 -25.03 1.64 17.18
C ASN A 225 -24.38 2.32 15.94
N PRO A 226 -23.47 1.64 15.22
CA PRO A 226 -22.71 2.28 14.16
C PRO A 226 -23.57 2.67 12.97
N ALA A 227 -23.28 3.84 12.39
CA ALA A 227 -23.76 4.18 11.07
C ALA A 227 -23.11 3.24 10.04
N ARG A 228 -23.92 2.52 9.27
CA ARG A 228 -23.47 1.52 8.31
C ARG A 228 -23.53 2.06 6.90
N HIS A 229 -22.40 2.15 6.23
CA HIS A 229 -22.29 2.67 4.87
C HIS A 229 -21.60 1.68 3.95
N SER A 230 -22.10 1.55 2.73
CA SER A 230 -21.50 0.71 1.68
C SER A 230 -21.37 1.52 0.38
N ALA A 231 -20.15 1.67 -0.08
CA ALA A 231 -19.87 2.33 -1.36
C ALA A 231 -20.17 1.41 -2.56
N ASP A 232 -20.27 0.09 -2.37
CA ASP A 232 -20.51 -0.85 -3.46
C ASP A 232 -21.90 -0.66 -4.11
N ALA A 233 -22.86 -0.06 -3.39
CA ALA A 233 -24.22 0.21 -3.89
C ALA A 233 -24.31 1.49 -4.74
N VAL A 234 -23.34 2.41 -4.62
CA VAL A 234 -23.34 3.72 -5.28
C VAL A 234 -22.33 3.78 -6.43
N ALA A 235 -21.38 2.87 -6.45
CA ALA A 235 -20.38 2.82 -7.51
C ALA A 235 -21.05 2.52 -8.86
N ALA A 236 -20.81 3.38 -9.85
CA ALA A 236 -21.07 3.08 -11.27
C ALA A 236 -20.54 1.68 -11.61
N ALA A 237 -21.15 1.04 -12.61
CA ALA A 237 -20.87 -0.33 -13.01
C ALA A 237 -19.37 -0.66 -12.86
N PRO A 238 -19.00 -1.79 -12.23
CA PRO A 238 -17.61 -2.10 -11.97
C PRO A 238 -16.82 -1.98 -13.26
N ALA A 239 -15.71 -1.24 -13.23
CA ALA A 239 -14.82 -1.12 -14.37
C ALA A 239 -14.57 -2.53 -14.95
N ALA A 240 -14.68 -2.67 -16.26
CA ALA A 240 -14.69 -3.98 -16.93
C ALA A 240 -13.38 -4.73 -16.60
N MET A 241 -13.47 -5.75 -15.75
CA MET A 241 -12.37 -6.64 -15.43
C MET A 241 -12.52 -7.91 -16.25
N VAL A 242 -11.53 -8.14 -17.12
CA VAL A 242 -11.53 -9.36 -17.96
C VAL A 242 -10.65 -10.40 -17.28
N HIS A 243 -11.22 -11.58 -17.04
CA HIS A 243 -10.51 -12.69 -16.44
C HIS A 243 -10.14 -13.74 -17.50
N HIS A 244 -8.88 -14.16 -17.50
CA HIS A 244 -8.37 -15.24 -18.34
C HIS A 244 -7.86 -16.38 -17.45
N LEU A 245 -8.22 -17.61 -17.84
CA LEU A 245 -7.70 -18.83 -17.26
C LEU A 245 -6.88 -19.56 -18.32
N ILE A 246 -5.55 -19.52 -18.18
CA ILE A 246 -4.63 -20.04 -19.20
C ILE A 246 -3.96 -21.31 -18.70
N THR A 247 -4.18 -22.41 -19.42
CA THR A 247 -3.50 -23.69 -19.16
C THR A 247 -2.13 -23.68 -19.83
N VAL A 248 -1.10 -23.97 -19.04
CA VAL A 248 0.31 -23.99 -19.50
C VAL A 248 1.00 -25.25 -19.01
N THR A 249 2.03 -25.69 -19.73
CA THR A 249 2.93 -26.71 -19.19
C THR A 249 3.86 -26.10 -18.12
N PRO A 250 4.40 -26.88 -17.18
CA PRO A 250 5.38 -26.38 -16.22
C PRO A 250 6.61 -25.74 -16.89
N ALA A 251 7.04 -26.26 -18.04
CA ALA A 251 8.18 -25.75 -18.81
C ALA A 251 7.89 -24.38 -19.45
N ASP A 252 6.67 -24.19 -19.98
CA ASP A 252 6.27 -22.97 -20.69
C ASP A 252 5.89 -21.80 -19.77
N ARG A 253 5.59 -22.08 -18.49
CA ARG A 253 5.06 -21.10 -17.54
C ARG A 253 5.89 -19.82 -17.47
N ALA A 254 7.20 -19.92 -17.32
CA ALA A 254 8.08 -18.77 -17.22
C ALA A 254 8.12 -17.94 -18.52
N GLY A 255 8.15 -18.63 -19.67
CA GLY A 255 8.10 -17.99 -20.98
C GLY A 255 6.78 -17.27 -21.23
N VAL A 256 5.64 -17.90 -20.90
CA VAL A 256 4.31 -17.28 -20.99
C VAL A 256 4.25 -16.01 -20.11
N ILE A 257 4.74 -16.07 -18.85
CA ILE A 257 4.78 -14.91 -17.98
C ILE A 257 5.66 -13.79 -18.58
N ALA A 258 6.81 -14.12 -19.16
CA ALA A 258 7.70 -13.14 -19.77
C ALA A 258 7.05 -12.44 -20.98
N VAL A 259 6.27 -13.14 -21.80
CA VAL A 259 5.52 -12.54 -22.91
C VAL A 259 4.45 -11.59 -22.38
N LEU A 260 3.66 -12.01 -21.39
CA LEU A 260 2.60 -11.19 -20.78
C LEU A 260 3.16 -9.96 -20.09
N ALA A 261 4.24 -10.11 -19.35
CA ALA A 261 4.89 -9.02 -18.58
C ALA A 261 5.71 -8.08 -19.47
N GLY A 262 6.02 -8.46 -20.70
CA GLY A 262 6.76 -7.66 -21.67
C GLY A 262 5.91 -6.64 -22.44
N GLY A 263 4.61 -6.56 -22.21
CA GLY A 263 3.71 -5.55 -22.79
C GLY A 263 3.83 -4.20 -22.10
N LYS A 264 3.17 -3.16 -22.64
CA LYS A 264 3.19 -1.79 -22.08
C LYS A 264 2.51 -1.67 -20.72
N ASN A 265 1.63 -2.61 -20.36
CA ASN A 265 0.86 -2.56 -19.12
C ASN A 265 1.74 -2.85 -17.90
N ARG A 266 1.66 -1.99 -16.88
CA ARG A 266 2.26 -2.29 -15.58
C ARG A 266 1.62 -3.55 -15.02
N SER A 267 2.46 -4.49 -14.57
CA SER A 267 2.02 -5.83 -14.20
C SER A 267 2.36 -6.15 -12.75
N LEU A 268 1.39 -6.71 -12.03
CA LEU A 268 1.59 -7.31 -10.70
C LEU A 268 1.45 -8.83 -10.81
N ILE A 269 2.52 -9.54 -10.46
CA ILE A 269 2.61 -11.00 -10.57
C ILE A 269 2.62 -11.63 -9.18
N PHE A 270 1.66 -12.50 -8.91
CA PHE A 270 1.56 -13.24 -7.66
C PHE A 270 2.20 -14.62 -7.77
N THR A 271 3.11 -14.92 -6.84
CA THR A 271 3.73 -16.25 -6.69
C THR A 271 3.44 -16.81 -5.30
N ARG A 272 3.43 -18.15 -5.19
CA ARG A 272 3.15 -18.84 -3.93
C ARG A 272 4.26 -18.69 -2.89
N THR A 273 5.52 -18.65 -3.32
CA THR A 273 6.66 -18.64 -2.41
C THR A 273 7.63 -17.49 -2.67
N ARG A 274 8.38 -17.10 -1.63
CA ARG A 274 9.44 -16.10 -1.71
C ARG A 274 10.50 -16.47 -2.74
N ARG A 275 10.96 -17.74 -2.73
CA ARG A 275 11.95 -18.26 -3.70
C ARG A 275 11.44 -18.19 -5.15
N SER A 276 10.14 -18.43 -5.35
CA SER A 276 9.54 -18.28 -6.68
C SER A 276 9.51 -16.82 -7.13
N ALA A 277 9.24 -15.87 -6.21
CA ALA A 277 9.27 -14.44 -6.50
C ALA A 277 10.67 -13.99 -6.92
N GLU A 278 11.69 -14.31 -6.12
CA GLU A 278 13.10 -13.99 -6.42
C GLU A 278 13.56 -14.58 -7.75
N ARG A 279 13.25 -15.86 -7.99
CA ARG A 279 13.62 -16.53 -9.25
C ARG A 279 12.94 -15.89 -10.45
N LEU A 280 11.63 -15.61 -10.37
CA LEU A 280 10.89 -15.03 -11.48
C LEU A 280 11.34 -13.60 -11.77
N ALA A 281 11.57 -12.78 -10.75
CA ALA A 281 12.08 -11.41 -10.93
C ALA A 281 13.45 -11.42 -11.65
N ARG A 282 14.37 -12.33 -11.26
CA ARG A 282 15.65 -12.50 -11.96
C ARG A 282 15.49 -12.98 -13.41
N GLN A 283 14.56 -13.89 -13.69
CA GLN A 283 14.29 -14.36 -15.05
C GLN A 283 13.73 -13.24 -15.93
N LEU A 284 12.84 -12.41 -15.42
CA LEU A 284 12.30 -11.25 -16.14
C LEU A 284 13.39 -10.21 -16.40
N ALA A 285 14.23 -9.91 -15.41
CA ALA A 285 15.37 -9.00 -15.59
C ALA A 285 16.35 -9.51 -16.65
N ALA A 286 16.64 -10.82 -16.68
CA ALA A 286 17.46 -11.45 -17.72
C ALA A 286 16.82 -11.33 -19.12
N ALA A 287 15.49 -11.33 -19.20
CA ALA A 287 14.72 -11.07 -20.42
C ALA A 287 14.58 -9.57 -20.77
N ARG A 288 15.30 -8.69 -20.07
CA ARG A 288 15.26 -7.22 -20.20
C ARG A 288 13.87 -6.62 -19.89
N ILE A 289 13.13 -7.22 -18.98
CA ILE A 289 11.89 -6.70 -18.44
C ILE A 289 12.17 -6.13 -17.05
N PRO A 290 12.06 -4.80 -16.83
CA PRO A 290 12.34 -4.19 -15.53
C PRO A 290 11.37 -4.72 -14.46
N ALA A 291 11.87 -5.56 -13.57
CA ALA A 291 11.08 -6.24 -12.55
C ALA A 291 11.65 -5.99 -11.16
N ALA A 292 10.78 -5.64 -10.23
CA ALA A 292 11.06 -5.57 -8.80
C ALA A 292 10.38 -6.75 -8.08
N GLU A 293 10.96 -7.18 -6.96
CA GLU A 293 10.39 -8.24 -6.13
C GLU A 293 9.85 -7.72 -4.80
N LEU A 294 8.82 -8.39 -4.25
CA LEU A 294 8.27 -8.02 -2.96
C LEU A 294 7.85 -9.26 -2.17
N HIS A 295 8.61 -9.57 -1.12
CA HIS A 295 8.37 -10.73 -0.26
C HIS A 295 8.98 -10.55 1.14
N GLY A 296 8.62 -11.45 2.06
CA GLY A 296 8.94 -11.30 3.48
C GLY A 296 10.42 -11.41 3.86
N ASN A 297 11.33 -11.83 2.96
CA ASN A 297 12.78 -11.88 3.24
C ASN A 297 13.48 -10.54 2.98
N LEU A 298 12.81 -9.61 2.29
CA LEU A 298 13.38 -8.29 2.06
C LEU A 298 13.35 -7.46 3.35
N GLY A 299 14.46 -6.81 3.66
CA GLY A 299 14.49 -5.77 4.67
C GLY A 299 13.60 -4.58 4.28
N GLN A 300 13.11 -3.81 5.27
CA GLN A 300 12.14 -2.75 5.05
C GLN A 300 12.61 -1.72 4.00
N GLY A 301 13.86 -1.26 4.06
CA GLY A 301 14.38 -0.31 3.07
C GLY A 301 14.43 -0.86 1.64
N ALA A 302 14.66 -2.19 1.46
CA ALA A 302 14.60 -2.80 0.13
C ALA A 302 13.15 -2.87 -0.38
N ARG A 303 12.18 -3.18 0.50
CA ARG A 303 10.75 -3.18 0.16
C ARG A 303 10.29 -1.79 -0.30
N GLU A 304 10.66 -0.75 0.43
CA GLU A 304 10.32 0.64 0.11
C GLU A 304 10.93 1.07 -1.23
N ARG A 305 12.22 0.77 -1.47
CA ARG A 305 12.86 1.05 -2.77
C ARG A 305 12.18 0.32 -3.93
N ASN A 306 11.87 -0.96 -3.78
CA ASN A 306 11.23 -1.76 -4.81
C ASN A 306 9.82 -1.27 -5.13
N LEU A 307 9.05 -0.90 -4.10
CA LEU A 307 7.74 -0.30 -4.27
C LEU A 307 7.83 1.08 -4.93
N ALA A 308 8.77 1.93 -4.51
CA ALA A 308 8.99 3.24 -5.14
C ALA A 308 9.40 3.10 -6.61
N SER A 309 10.28 2.15 -6.93
CA SER A 309 10.67 1.83 -8.31
C SER A 309 9.48 1.38 -9.16
N PHE A 310 8.58 0.56 -8.60
CA PHE A 310 7.36 0.16 -9.28
C PHE A 310 6.36 1.31 -9.36
N ALA A 311 6.20 2.13 -8.33
CA ALA A 311 5.30 3.28 -8.33
C ALA A 311 5.69 4.34 -9.35
N SER A 312 6.98 4.64 -9.50
CA SER A 312 7.52 5.59 -10.48
C SER A 312 7.54 5.06 -11.92
N GLY A 313 7.26 3.77 -12.17
CA GLY A 313 7.37 3.14 -13.47
C GLY A 313 8.80 2.72 -13.87
N ALA A 314 9.82 2.95 -13.03
CA ALA A 314 11.17 2.46 -13.27
C ALA A 314 11.24 0.92 -13.30
N ALA A 315 10.42 0.25 -12.48
CA ALA A 315 10.09 -1.16 -12.62
C ALA A 315 8.69 -1.29 -13.22
N GLN A 316 8.59 -1.97 -14.34
CA GLN A 316 7.31 -2.22 -15.03
C GLN A 316 6.53 -3.38 -14.41
N VAL A 317 7.25 -4.28 -13.76
CA VAL A 317 6.70 -5.50 -13.16
C VAL A 317 7.03 -5.56 -11.68
N LEU A 318 6.02 -5.86 -10.85
CA LEU A 318 6.21 -6.22 -9.45
C LEU A 318 5.88 -7.71 -9.26
N VAL A 319 6.86 -8.49 -8.82
CA VAL A 319 6.67 -9.92 -8.48
C VAL A 319 6.53 -10.06 -6.98
N ALA A 320 5.39 -10.52 -6.50
CA ALA A 320 5.09 -10.50 -5.08
C ALA A 320 4.48 -11.82 -4.56
N THR A 321 4.65 -12.07 -3.26
CA THR A 321 3.86 -13.06 -2.53
C THR A 321 2.60 -12.40 -1.97
N ASP A 322 1.53 -13.18 -1.70
CA ASP A 322 0.26 -12.69 -1.15
C ASP A 322 0.45 -11.77 0.05
N ILE A 323 1.15 -12.26 1.06
CA ILE A 323 1.36 -11.53 2.32
C ILE A 323 2.07 -10.18 2.07
N ALA A 324 3.01 -10.15 1.14
CA ALA A 324 3.78 -8.95 0.87
C ALA A 324 3.05 -7.95 -0.04
N ALA A 325 2.17 -8.44 -0.91
CA ALA A 325 1.37 -7.60 -1.82
C ALA A 325 0.07 -7.07 -1.20
N ARG A 326 -0.33 -7.60 -0.04
CA ARG A 326 -1.47 -7.08 0.70
C ARG A 326 -1.15 -5.69 1.26
N GLY A 327 -2.12 -4.80 1.26
CA GLY A 327 -1.92 -3.41 1.70
C GLY A 327 -1.11 -2.52 0.75
N ILE A 328 -0.71 -3.01 -0.45
CA ILE A 328 -0.06 -2.16 -1.45
C ILE A 328 -1.12 -1.37 -2.21
N HIS A 329 -1.02 -0.06 -2.13
CA HIS A 329 -1.76 0.85 -2.98
C HIS A 329 -0.81 1.35 -4.07
N VAL A 330 -0.89 0.76 -5.25
CA VAL A 330 -0.24 1.27 -6.45
C VAL A 330 -1.30 1.33 -7.53
N ASP A 331 -1.45 2.51 -8.11
CA ASP A 331 -2.40 2.75 -9.19
C ASP A 331 -1.79 2.45 -10.56
N GLY A 332 -2.64 2.35 -11.57
CA GLY A 332 -2.20 2.11 -12.94
C GLY A 332 -1.69 0.69 -13.22
N ILE A 333 -2.07 -0.30 -12.40
CA ILE A 333 -1.82 -1.72 -12.70
C ILE A 333 -2.85 -2.18 -13.74
N GLY A 334 -2.42 -2.35 -14.98
CA GLY A 334 -3.28 -2.83 -16.06
C GLY A 334 -3.44 -4.35 -16.08
N LEU A 335 -2.45 -5.08 -15.56
CA LEU A 335 -2.40 -6.54 -15.64
C LEU A 335 -2.04 -7.17 -14.29
N VAL A 336 -2.88 -8.09 -13.83
CA VAL A 336 -2.59 -8.95 -12.68
C VAL A 336 -2.39 -10.38 -13.16
N ILE A 337 -1.26 -11.00 -12.81
CA ILE A 337 -0.96 -12.38 -13.19
C ILE A 337 -0.85 -13.24 -11.91
N HIS A 338 -1.71 -14.22 -11.78
CA HIS A 338 -1.53 -15.28 -10.80
C HIS A 338 -0.61 -16.34 -11.42
N ALA A 339 0.70 -16.22 -11.22
CA ALA A 339 1.68 -17.20 -11.67
C ALA A 339 1.42 -18.58 -11.02
N ASP A 340 0.93 -18.56 -9.80
CA ASP A 340 0.36 -19.70 -9.10
C ASP A 340 -1.07 -19.39 -8.69
N PRO A 341 -2.05 -20.29 -8.96
CA PRO A 341 -3.42 -20.11 -8.51
C PRO A 341 -3.48 -19.89 -7.00
N PRO A 342 -4.29 -18.95 -6.50
CA PRO A 342 -4.49 -18.79 -5.06
C PRO A 342 -5.22 -20.01 -4.47
N ALA A 343 -4.99 -20.27 -3.18
CA ALA A 343 -5.63 -21.39 -2.49
C ALA A 343 -7.12 -21.15 -2.21
N GLU A 344 -7.51 -19.88 -2.02
CA GLU A 344 -8.83 -19.48 -1.59
C GLU A 344 -9.45 -18.42 -2.49
N HIS A 345 -10.79 -18.44 -2.60
CA HIS A 345 -11.55 -17.48 -3.41
C HIS A 345 -11.40 -16.04 -2.92
N LYS A 346 -11.28 -15.80 -1.60
CA LYS A 346 -11.00 -14.48 -1.05
C LYS A 346 -9.65 -13.94 -1.54
N ALA A 347 -8.61 -14.77 -1.51
CA ALA A 347 -7.29 -14.39 -2.02
C ALA A 347 -7.34 -14.09 -3.53
N TYR A 348 -8.15 -14.83 -4.30
CA TYR A 348 -8.39 -14.54 -5.71
C TYR A 348 -8.94 -13.13 -5.92
N LEU A 349 -9.99 -12.78 -5.21
CA LEU A 349 -10.64 -11.46 -5.30
C LEU A 349 -9.70 -10.33 -4.85
N HIS A 350 -8.96 -10.53 -3.76
CA HIS A 350 -7.99 -9.55 -3.25
C HIS A 350 -6.83 -9.32 -4.21
N ARG A 351 -6.31 -10.36 -4.87
CA ARG A 351 -5.30 -10.22 -5.92
C ARG A 351 -5.85 -9.50 -7.15
N SER A 352 -7.01 -9.94 -7.63
CA SER A 352 -7.68 -9.37 -8.80
C SER A 352 -8.01 -7.89 -8.60
N GLY A 353 -8.44 -7.49 -7.41
CA GLY A 353 -8.74 -6.10 -7.05
C GLY A 353 -7.52 -5.16 -7.00
N ARG A 354 -6.33 -5.62 -7.43
CA ARG A 354 -5.15 -4.74 -7.63
C ARG A 354 -5.18 -4.06 -8.99
N THR A 355 -6.01 -4.51 -9.92
CA THR A 355 -6.29 -3.84 -11.20
C THR A 355 -7.74 -3.34 -11.26
N ALA A 356 -8.14 -2.73 -12.34
CA ALA A 356 -9.48 -2.15 -12.56
C ALA A 356 -9.89 -1.16 -11.45
N ARG A 357 -9.00 -0.24 -11.10
CA ARG A 357 -9.21 0.80 -10.10
C ARG A 357 -9.51 2.14 -10.75
N ALA A 358 -10.16 3.02 -10.02
CA ALA A 358 -10.45 4.39 -10.45
C ALA A 358 -11.10 4.45 -11.86
N GLY A 359 -12.04 3.54 -12.16
CA GLY A 359 -12.73 3.51 -13.45
C GLY A 359 -11.93 2.94 -14.64
N ALA A 360 -10.66 2.58 -14.45
CA ALA A 360 -9.85 1.96 -15.49
C ALA A 360 -10.22 0.47 -15.68
N SER A 361 -10.18 -0.02 -16.93
CA SER A 361 -10.29 -1.44 -17.22
C SER A 361 -9.07 -2.22 -16.73
N GLY A 362 -9.23 -3.50 -16.40
CA GLY A 362 -8.16 -4.35 -15.92
C GLY A 362 -8.22 -5.77 -16.46
N VAL A 363 -7.07 -6.41 -16.57
CA VAL A 363 -6.96 -7.79 -16.99
C VAL A 363 -6.37 -8.64 -15.87
N VAL A 364 -7.00 -9.78 -15.60
CA VAL A 364 -6.53 -10.77 -14.63
C VAL A 364 -6.26 -12.08 -15.32
N ILE A 365 -5.05 -12.60 -15.18
CA ILE A 365 -4.66 -13.88 -15.76
C ILE A 365 -4.35 -14.86 -14.65
N THR A 366 -4.96 -16.03 -14.69
CA THR A 366 -4.60 -17.14 -13.81
C THR A 366 -3.96 -18.24 -14.64
N LEU A 367 -2.70 -18.55 -14.35
CA LEU A 367 -2.01 -19.67 -14.97
C LEU A 367 -2.27 -20.94 -14.17
N GLN A 368 -2.62 -22.01 -14.88
CA GLN A 368 -2.81 -23.34 -14.30
C GLN A 368 -2.09 -24.41 -15.10
N THR A 369 -1.74 -25.49 -14.46
CA THR A 369 -1.36 -26.74 -15.16
C THR A 369 -2.61 -27.60 -15.42
N PRO A 370 -2.56 -28.57 -16.34
CA PRO A 370 -3.68 -29.50 -16.56
C PRO A 370 -4.15 -30.18 -15.26
N SER A 371 -3.24 -30.55 -14.37
CA SER A 371 -3.56 -31.16 -13.08
C SER A 371 -4.30 -30.25 -12.11
N GLN A 372 -4.17 -28.94 -12.23
CA GLN A 372 -4.81 -27.92 -11.37
C GLN A 372 -6.19 -27.49 -11.88
N ALA A 373 -6.57 -27.92 -13.10
CA ALA A 373 -7.75 -27.37 -13.77
C ALA A 373 -9.07 -27.61 -13.02
N ALA A 374 -9.23 -28.70 -12.31
CA ALA A 374 -10.43 -28.98 -11.52
C ALA A 374 -10.56 -28.06 -10.32
N ASP A 375 -9.47 -27.89 -9.58
CA ASP A 375 -9.41 -27.05 -8.38
C ASP A 375 -9.62 -25.57 -8.72
N VAL A 376 -8.99 -25.11 -9.82
CA VAL A 376 -9.12 -23.71 -10.24
C VAL A 376 -10.55 -23.43 -10.74
N ARG A 377 -11.19 -24.35 -11.44
CA ARG A 377 -12.62 -24.19 -11.79
C ARG A 377 -13.51 -24.10 -10.55
N ALA A 378 -13.23 -24.91 -9.52
CA ALA A 378 -13.96 -24.85 -8.26
C ALA A 378 -13.73 -23.50 -7.54
N LEU A 379 -12.49 -23.00 -7.57
CA LEU A 379 -12.11 -21.68 -7.05
C LEU A 379 -12.90 -20.56 -7.75
N MET A 380 -12.93 -20.55 -9.11
CA MET A 380 -13.66 -19.56 -9.91
C MET A 380 -15.16 -19.53 -9.58
N ARG A 381 -15.79 -20.71 -9.46
CA ARG A 381 -17.21 -20.79 -9.04
C ARG A 381 -17.43 -20.16 -7.66
N ARG A 382 -16.56 -20.45 -6.68
CA ARG A 382 -16.65 -19.87 -5.33
C ARG A 382 -16.42 -18.37 -5.34
N ALA A 383 -15.57 -17.87 -6.23
CA ALA A 383 -15.30 -16.45 -6.41
C ALA A 383 -16.40 -15.73 -7.20
N ASN A 384 -17.37 -16.45 -7.76
CA ASN A 384 -18.40 -15.94 -8.70
C ASN A 384 -17.77 -15.19 -9.89
N VAL A 385 -16.74 -15.78 -10.50
CA VAL A 385 -15.99 -15.18 -11.61
C VAL A 385 -16.12 -16.06 -12.84
N THR A 386 -16.49 -15.43 -13.97
CA THR A 386 -16.44 -16.04 -15.30
C THR A 386 -15.13 -15.67 -15.97
N ALA A 387 -14.38 -16.66 -16.46
CA ALA A 387 -13.09 -16.45 -17.11
C ALA A 387 -13.08 -17.04 -18.53
N LEU A 388 -12.40 -16.35 -19.44
CA LEU A 388 -12.09 -16.86 -20.79
C LEU A 388 -10.98 -17.92 -20.65
N THR A 389 -11.23 -19.12 -21.13
CA THR A 389 -10.30 -20.25 -20.99
C THR A 389 -9.51 -20.48 -22.26
N ALA A 390 -8.21 -20.73 -22.13
CA ALA A 390 -7.34 -21.06 -23.26
C ALA A 390 -6.17 -21.94 -22.82
N THR A 391 -5.51 -22.57 -23.77
CA THR A 391 -4.18 -23.19 -23.59
C THR A 391 -3.18 -22.37 -24.38
N ALA A 392 -2.02 -22.08 -23.76
CA ALA A 392 -1.02 -21.27 -24.40
C ALA A 392 0.42 -21.77 -24.12
N HIS A 393 1.31 -21.46 -25.06
CA HIS A 393 2.77 -21.57 -24.95
C HIS A 393 3.38 -20.21 -25.32
N PRO A 394 4.68 -19.94 -25.08
CA PRO A 394 5.27 -18.61 -25.29
C PRO A 394 5.07 -17.98 -26.67
N GLY A 395 4.90 -18.79 -27.71
CA GLY A 395 4.62 -18.33 -29.07
C GLY A 395 3.16 -18.04 -29.40
N SER A 396 2.21 -18.29 -28.47
CA SER A 396 0.78 -18.16 -28.75
C SER A 396 0.37 -16.70 -29.02
N PRO A 397 -0.34 -16.41 -30.15
CA PRO A 397 -0.82 -15.06 -30.51
C PRO A 397 -1.67 -14.40 -29.43
N LEU A 398 -2.51 -15.18 -28.74
CA LEU A 398 -3.37 -14.74 -27.64
C LEU A 398 -2.60 -13.94 -26.58
N LEU A 399 -1.38 -14.39 -26.21
CA LEU A 399 -0.59 -13.72 -25.19
C LEU A 399 -0.20 -12.31 -25.61
N ARG A 400 0.12 -12.10 -26.88
CA ARG A 400 0.45 -10.77 -27.43
C ARG A 400 -0.79 -9.87 -27.47
N THR A 401 -1.94 -10.40 -27.82
CA THR A 401 -3.21 -9.65 -27.78
C THR A 401 -3.53 -9.18 -26.36
N ILE A 402 -3.30 -10.01 -25.34
CA ILE A 402 -3.55 -9.68 -23.93
C ILE A 402 -2.49 -8.70 -23.39
N ALA A 403 -1.23 -8.93 -23.71
CA ALA A 403 -0.12 -8.07 -23.26
C ALA A 403 -0.15 -6.67 -23.88
N GLY A 404 -0.77 -6.54 -25.04
CA GLY A 404 -0.71 -5.35 -25.87
C GLY A 404 0.64 -5.19 -26.59
N GLU A 405 0.91 -4.00 -27.10
CA GLU A 405 2.20 -3.71 -27.74
C GLU A 405 3.36 -3.94 -26.76
N PRO A 406 4.52 -4.42 -27.26
CA PRO A 406 5.71 -4.55 -26.44
C PRO A 406 6.13 -3.19 -25.85
N ALA A 407 6.53 -3.18 -24.58
CA ALA A 407 7.18 -2.02 -23.99
C ALA A 407 8.57 -1.81 -24.64
N GLU A 408 9.00 -0.56 -24.75
CA GLU A 408 10.39 -0.26 -25.09
C GLU A 408 11.32 -0.93 -24.07
N ARG A 409 12.19 -1.81 -24.56
CA ARG A 409 13.12 -2.54 -23.68
C ARG A 409 14.17 -1.58 -23.17
N ALA A 410 14.24 -1.40 -21.87
CA ALA A 410 15.28 -0.60 -21.25
C ALA A 410 16.68 -1.11 -21.64
N ALA A 411 17.56 -0.18 -22.02
CA ALA A 411 18.99 -0.48 -22.15
C ALA A 411 19.49 -1.03 -20.80
N LEU A 412 20.25 -2.11 -20.82
CA LEU A 412 20.89 -2.59 -19.60
C LEU A 412 21.69 -1.44 -19.00
N PRO A 413 21.58 -1.14 -17.70
CA PRO A 413 22.52 -0.27 -17.05
C PRO A 413 23.92 -0.88 -17.32
N THR A 414 24.76 -0.15 -18.01
CA THR A 414 26.16 -0.50 -18.17
C THR A 414 26.68 -0.78 -16.76
N ARG A 415 27.10 -2.04 -16.49
CA ARG A 415 27.81 -2.32 -15.26
C ARG A 415 28.95 -1.30 -15.19
N HIS A 416 28.87 -0.36 -14.26
CA HIS A 416 30.03 0.41 -13.90
C HIS A 416 31.12 -0.61 -13.53
N ARG A 417 32.09 -0.77 -14.43
CA ARG A 417 33.29 -1.54 -14.18
C ARG A 417 33.90 -0.92 -12.93
N ALA A 418 34.03 -1.69 -11.88
CA ALA A 418 34.72 -1.23 -10.70
C ALA A 418 36.08 -0.69 -11.17
N PRO A 419 36.51 0.49 -10.72
CA PRO A 419 37.82 1.02 -11.12
C PRO A 419 38.89 -0.02 -10.80
N GLU A 420 39.76 -0.30 -11.75
CA GLU A 420 40.88 -1.22 -11.57
C GLU A 420 41.77 -0.75 -10.40
N PRO A 421 42.37 -1.66 -9.63
CA PRO A 421 43.12 -1.31 -8.43
C PRO A 421 44.35 -0.40 -8.65
N ALA A 422 44.70 -0.11 -9.88
CA ALA A 422 45.89 0.69 -10.24
C ALA A 422 45.69 2.22 -10.03
N GLU A 423 44.46 2.72 -9.96
CA GLU A 423 44.22 4.18 -9.81
C GLU A 423 44.14 4.66 -8.35
N VAL A 424 44.07 3.72 -7.39
CA VAL A 424 43.98 4.09 -5.94
C VAL A 424 45.37 4.36 -5.33
N ALA A 425 46.45 3.99 -6.03
CA ALA A 425 47.81 4.17 -5.50
C ALA A 425 48.35 5.61 -5.54
N HIS A 426 47.77 6.48 -6.37
CA HIS A 426 48.27 7.88 -6.51
C HIS A 426 47.58 8.89 -5.59
N LEU A 427 46.47 8.54 -4.91
CA LEU A 427 45.83 9.45 -3.98
C LEU A 427 46.22 9.26 -2.51
N ALA A 428 46.96 8.19 -2.20
CA ALA A 428 47.44 7.91 -0.83
C ALA A 428 48.78 8.57 -0.50
N THR A 429 49.60 8.94 -1.49
CA THR A 429 50.94 9.55 -1.29
C THR A 429 50.89 11.07 -1.07
N GLY A 430 49.80 11.74 -1.44
CA GLY A 430 49.66 13.19 -1.25
C GLY A 430 49.27 13.64 0.17
N ARG A 431 48.77 12.74 1.00
CA ARG A 431 48.33 13.08 2.38
C ARG A 431 49.35 12.77 3.47
N ALA A 432 50.33 11.96 3.19
CA ALA A 432 51.40 11.64 4.17
C ALA A 432 52.48 12.70 4.22
N ALA A 433 52.74 13.47 3.16
CA ALA A 433 53.74 14.54 3.15
C ALA A 433 53.32 15.84 3.87
N ALA A 434 52.02 16.08 4.03
CA ALA A 434 51.50 17.25 4.71
C ALA A 434 51.46 17.13 6.23
N ALA A 435 51.46 15.89 6.76
CA ALA A 435 51.40 15.62 8.21
C ALA A 435 52.76 15.64 8.92
N MET A 436 53.86 15.46 8.20
CA MET A 436 55.21 15.46 8.78
C MET A 436 55.87 16.85 8.89
N SER A 437 55.36 17.88 8.19
CA SER A 437 55.90 19.25 8.29
C SER A 437 55.30 20.08 9.45
N ALA A 438 54.24 19.61 10.07
CA ALA A 438 53.57 20.32 11.20
C ALA A 438 54.10 19.91 12.59
N GLN A 439 54.84 18.81 12.71
CA GLN A 439 55.35 18.35 14.01
C GLN A 439 56.78 18.84 14.37
N HIS A 440 57.47 19.57 13.49
CA HIS A 440 58.87 20.03 13.74
C HIS A 440 58.96 21.52 14.12
N ARG A 441 57.88 22.24 14.30
CA ARG A 441 57.91 23.68 14.73
C ARG A 441 57.44 23.96 16.17
N GLY A 442 57.18 22.93 16.97
CA GLY A 442 56.69 23.04 18.33
C GLY A 442 57.69 22.83 19.47
N ARG A 443 58.99 22.66 19.19
CA ARG A 443 59.98 22.38 20.24
C ARG A 443 61.19 23.31 20.16
N ARG A 444 61.00 24.60 20.25
CA ARG A 444 62.00 25.59 20.69
C ARG A 444 61.27 26.78 21.24
N LYS A 445 60.88 26.73 22.52
CA LYS A 445 60.89 27.79 23.52
C LYS A 445 60.22 27.29 24.79
N ARG A 446 61.08 27.21 25.79
CA ARG A 446 60.96 26.90 27.23
C ARG A 446 60.91 25.44 27.60
#